data_b2abbaf0772bfa591fbbacb258f12771
#
_entry.id   b2abbaf0772bfa591fbbacb258f12771
#
_cell.length_a   1.000
_cell.length_b   1.000
_cell.length_c   1.000
_cell.angle_alpha   90.00
_cell.angle_beta   90.00
_cell.angle_gamma   90.00
#
_symmetry.space_group_name_H-M   'P 1'
#
loop_
_entity.id
_entity.type
_entity.pdbx_description
1 polymer ?
#
loop_
_entity_poly.entity_id
_entity_poly.type
_entity_poly.pdbx_seq_one_letter_code
_entity_poly.pdbx_strand_id
1 'polypeptide(L)'
;FNFIDGGILRDKDEKLFKKRIEKNIKSKIDIIITSGAVSAGKHDFVPLVIKKFNLSNFFKGVLIRPGKPILFAKFKGAQKVIFGLPGNPISSSACFRFFVYPYILNILGVKNEKPFKAKLKNNYLKNKNITRFIKARLTSTNDGKLEIEVLRGQESYRIKSFVESNVWGLFKQG
;
A
#
# COMPACT_ATOMS: atom_id res chain seq x y z
N PHE A 1 -10.99 -3.02 -16.17
CA PHE A 1 -9.58 -3.40 -15.99
C PHE A 1 -9.33 -4.79 -16.52
N ASN A 2 -8.23 -4.96 -17.26
CA ASN A 2 -7.71 -6.27 -17.61
C ASN A 2 -6.61 -6.61 -16.61
N PHE A 3 -6.84 -7.63 -15.81
CA PHE A 3 -5.85 -8.15 -14.86
C PHE A 3 -5.01 -9.24 -15.52
N ILE A 4 -3.69 -9.14 -15.38
CA ILE A 4 -2.74 -10.13 -15.86
C ILE A 4 -1.95 -10.66 -14.69
N ASP A 5 -2.07 -11.95 -14.41
CA ASP A 5 -1.26 -12.61 -13.39
C ASP A 5 0.21 -12.68 -13.84
N GLY A 6 1.07 -12.00 -13.10
CA GLY A 6 2.53 -12.01 -13.30
C GLY A 6 3.23 -13.28 -12.79
N GLY A 7 2.53 -14.13 -12.05
CA GLY A 7 3.05 -15.32 -11.40
C GLY A 7 3.99 -15.03 -10.23
N ILE A 8 4.53 -16.09 -9.64
CA ILE A 8 5.39 -16.04 -8.46
C ILE A 8 6.87 -16.00 -8.89
N LEU A 9 7.65 -15.20 -8.16
CA LEU A 9 9.11 -15.16 -8.25
C LEU A 9 9.73 -15.52 -6.89
N ARG A 10 10.84 -16.25 -6.95
CA ARG A 10 11.63 -16.63 -5.76
C ARG A 10 12.75 -15.63 -5.53
N ASP A 11 13.36 -15.64 -4.35
CA ASP A 11 14.45 -14.73 -3.95
C ASP A 11 15.67 -14.76 -4.87
N LYS A 12 15.84 -15.83 -5.65
CA LYS A 12 16.94 -15.99 -6.63
C LYS A 12 16.60 -15.46 -8.03
N ASP A 13 15.37 -15.02 -8.27
CA ASP A 13 14.85 -14.71 -9.60
C ASP A 13 15.06 -13.23 -10.03
N GLU A 14 16.08 -12.54 -9.48
CA GLU A 14 16.37 -11.14 -9.82
C GLU A 14 16.46 -10.91 -11.34
N LYS A 15 17.19 -11.78 -12.06
CA LYS A 15 17.33 -11.67 -13.52
C LYS A 15 16.00 -11.86 -14.24
N LEU A 16 15.19 -12.81 -13.79
CA LEU A 16 13.86 -13.06 -14.36
C LEU A 16 12.91 -11.89 -14.09
N PHE A 17 12.95 -11.33 -12.88
CA PHE A 17 12.19 -10.14 -12.53
C PHE A 17 12.54 -8.97 -13.46
N LYS A 18 13.83 -8.69 -13.65
CA LYS A 18 14.29 -7.65 -14.59
C LYS A 18 13.73 -7.84 -15.99
N LYS A 19 13.86 -9.05 -16.56
CA LYS A 19 13.31 -9.39 -17.89
C LYS A 19 11.80 -9.18 -17.97
N ARG A 20 11.04 -9.55 -16.92
CA ARG A 20 9.58 -9.34 -16.86
C ARG A 20 9.25 -7.83 -16.84
N ILE A 21 9.98 -7.02 -16.09
CA ILE A 21 9.78 -5.55 -16.08
C ILE A 21 10.07 -4.97 -17.47
N GLU A 22 11.18 -5.35 -18.11
CA GLU A 22 11.53 -4.91 -19.48
C GLU A 22 10.43 -5.25 -20.50
N LYS A 23 9.88 -6.47 -20.42
CA LYS A 23 8.76 -6.89 -21.25
C LYS A 23 7.49 -6.06 -20.97
N ASN A 24 7.16 -5.84 -19.69
CA ASN A 24 5.95 -5.13 -19.28
C ASN A 24 6.01 -3.64 -19.66
N ILE A 25 7.17 -3.01 -19.60
CA ILE A 25 7.37 -1.62 -20.07
C ILE A 25 7.04 -1.49 -21.57
N LYS A 26 7.31 -2.52 -22.37
CA LYS A 26 7.05 -2.55 -23.82
C LYS A 26 5.62 -3.02 -24.17
N SER A 27 4.85 -3.48 -23.22
CA SER A 27 3.50 -4.04 -23.42
C SER A 27 2.41 -2.98 -23.23
N LYS A 28 1.15 -3.40 -23.25
CA LYS A 28 -0.03 -2.56 -22.96
C LYS A 28 -0.38 -2.46 -21.46
N ILE A 29 0.51 -2.89 -20.57
CA ILE A 29 0.31 -2.82 -19.12
C ILE A 29 0.56 -1.39 -18.65
N ASP A 30 -0.35 -0.81 -17.88
CA ASP A 30 -0.24 0.54 -17.31
C ASP A 30 0.38 0.53 -15.91
N ILE A 31 -0.03 -0.44 -15.09
CA ILE A 31 0.38 -0.55 -13.69
C ILE A 31 0.95 -1.93 -13.42
N ILE A 32 2.13 -1.99 -12.86
CA ILE A 32 2.75 -3.21 -12.35
C ILE A 32 2.65 -3.20 -10.82
N ILE A 33 2.16 -4.27 -10.23
CA ILE A 33 2.11 -4.43 -8.79
C ILE A 33 2.90 -5.67 -8.41
N THR A 34 3.79 -5.54 -7.44
CA THR A 34 4.49 -6.67 -6.82
C THR A 34 4.21 -6.71 -5.33
N SER A 35 4.23 -7.90 -4.73
CA SER A 35 4.13 -8.08 -3.29
C SER A 35 5.32 -8.87 -2.79
N GLY A 36 5.98 -8.37 -1.73
CA GLY A 36 7.22 -8.93 -1.18
C GLY A 36 8.49 -8.33 -1.80
N ALA A 37 9.64 -8.73 -1.26
CA ALA A 37 10.99 -8.35 -1.69
C ALA A 37 11.26 -6.84 -1.81
N VAL A 38 10.58 -6.00 -1.00
CA VAL A 38 10.69 -4.52 -1.03
C VAL A 38 11.24 -3.90 0.25
N SER A 39 11.48 -4.67 1.30
CA SER A 39 11.98 -4.20 2.59
C SER A 39 13.49 -3.89 2.53
N ALA A 40 14.21 -4.01 3.63
CA ALA A 40 15.66 -3.81 3.72
C ALA A 40 16.42 -5.13 3.95
N GLY A 41 15.78 -6.27 3.75
CA GLY A 41 16.39 -7.59 3.90
C GLY A 41 17.38 -7.91 2.77
N LYS A 42 18.31 -8.85 3.04
CA LYS A 42 19.32 -9.29 2.06
C LYS A 42 18.73 -9.81 0.73
N HIS A 43 17.48 -10.27 0.75
CA HIS A 43 16.80 -10.85 -0.41
C HIS A 43 15.83 -9.87 -1.10
N ASP A 44 15.77 -8.62 -0.66
CA ASP A 44 14.85 -7.62 -1.18
C ASP A 44 15.42 -6.94 -2.44
N PHE A 45 15.44 -7.69 -3.54
CA PHE A 45 16.05 -7.26 -4.81
C PHE A 45 15.20 -6.27 -5.61
N VAL A 46 13.89 -6.16 -5.36
CA VAL A 46 12.99 -5.31 -6.15
C VAL A 46 13.46 -3.86 -6.22
N PRO A 47 13.82 -3.18 -5.13
CA PRO A 47 14.30 -1.79 -5.19
C PRO A 47 15.60 -1.65 -5.98
N LEU A 48 16.51 -2.64 -5.87
CA LEU A 48 17.80 -2.63 -6.56
C LEU A 48 17.62 -2.79 -8.07
N VAL A 49 16.73 -3.67 -8.49
CA VAL A 49 16.43 -3.88 -9.90
C VAL A 49 15.73 -2.67 -10.49
N ILE A 50 14.72 -2.11 -9.83
CA ILE A 50 13.95 -0.98 -10.34
C ILE A 50 14.83 0.27 -10.50
N LYS A 51 15.75 0.53 -9.60
CA LYS A 51 16.71 1.65 -9.73
C LYS A 51 17.62 1.57 -10.95
N LYS A 52 17.77 0.38 -11.57
CA LYS A 52 18.56 0.21 -12.81
C LYS A 52 17.83 0.69 -14.07
N PHE A 53 16.53 1.01 -13.97
CA PHE A 53 15.76 1.57 -15.08
C PHE A 53 15.80 3.09 -15.09
N ASN A 54 15.53 3.68 -16.27
CA ASN A 54 15.39 5.13 -16.40
C ASN A 54 14.04 5.56 -15.81
N LEU A 55 14.08 6.26 -14.68
CA LEU A 55 12.90 6.64 -13.90
C LEU A 55 12.69 8.15 -13.95
N SER A 56 11.44 8.58 -14.06
CA SER A 56 11.03 9.98 -13.87
C SER A 56 10.59 10.29 -12.44
N ASN A 57 10.24 9.27 -11.66
CA ASN A 57 9.95 9.38 -10.24
C ASN A 57 10.29 8.06 -9.52
N PHE A 58 10.77 8.17 -8.31
CA PHE A 58 11.07 7.01 -7.46
C PHE A 58 10.99 7.40 -5.99
N PHE A 59 10.28 6.60 -5.20
CA PHE A 59 10.45 6.62 -3.75
C PHE A 59 10.41 5.19 -3.17
N LYS A 60 11.07 5.01 -2.05
CA LYS A 60 11.04 3.80 -1.25
C LYS A 60 10.92 4.18 0.21
N GLY A 61 9.90 3.67 0.84
CA GLY A 61 9.60 3.91 2.25
C GLY A 61 8.91 5.25 2.51
N VAL A 62 7.90 5.19 3.35
CA VAL A 62 7.13 6.35 3.84
C VAL A 62 6.90 6.21 5.34
N LEU A 63 6.73 7.32 6.04
CA LEU A 63 6.52 7.34 7.49
C LEU A 63 5.08 6.96 7.86
N ILE A 64 4.70 5.74 7.53
CA ILE A 64 3.39 5.15 7.82
C ILE A 64 3.52 3.80 8.55
N ARG A 65 2.47 3.40 9.24
CA ARG A 65 2.32 2.06 9.82
C ARG A 65 0.85 1.61 9.76
N PRO A 66 0.59 0.39 9.22
CA PRO A 66 1.50 -0.51 8.50
C PRO A 66 1.88 0.01 7.10
N GLY A 67 2.87 -0.61 6.45
CA GLY A 67 3.19 -0.35 5.04
C GLY A 67 4.45 0.49 4.79
N LYS A 68 5.24 0.83 5.82
CA LYS A 68 6.48 1.63 5.71
C LYS A 68 7.33 1.31 4.47
N PRO A 69 7.64 0.04 4.09
CA PRO A 69 8.57 -0.26 3.01
C PRO A 69 7.98 -0.18 1.59
N ILE A 70 6.81 0.40 1.40
CA ILE A 70 6.25 0.58 0.05
C ILE A 70 7.25 1.23 -0.90
N LEU A 71 7.25 0.77 -2.16
CA LEU A 71 8.03 1.32 -3.26
C LEU A 71 7.08 1.81 -4.35
N PHE A 72 7.44 2.93 -4.96
CA PHE A 72 6.82 3.43 -6.19
C PHE A 72 7.90 3.87 -7.16
N ALA A 73 7.70 3.58 -8.46
CA ALA A 73 8.50 4.16 -9.52
C ALA A 73 7.65 4.45 -10.77
N LYS A 74 7.96 5.55 -11.46
CA LYS A 74 7.42 5.88 -12.77
C LYS A 74 8.53 5.79 -13.80
N PHE A 75 8.32 5.02 -14.85
CA PHE A 75 9.31 4.84 -15.91
C PHE A 75 9.33 6.07 -16.84
N LYS A 76 10.53 6.59 -17.11
CA LYS A 76 10.71 7.73 -18.01
C LYS A 76 10.42 7.32 -19.46
N GLY A 77 9.68 8.15 -20.18
CA GLY A 77 9.30 7.87 -21.57
C GLY A 77 8.17 6.84 -21.73
N ALA A 78 7.64 6.30 -20.62
CA ALA A 78 6.48 5.42 -20.62
C ALA A 78 5.45 5.91 -19.62
N GLN A 79 4.17 5.87 -19.97
CA GLN A 79 3.06 6.21 -19.04
C GLN A 79 2.78 5.03 -18.09
N LYS A 80 3.83 4.45 -17.52
CA LYS A 80 3.79 3.21 -16.75
C LYS A 80 4.41 3.38 -15.37
N VAL A 81 3.83 2.70 -14.40
CA VAL A 81 4.31 2.73 -13.02
C VAL A 81 4.44 1.34 -12.44
N ILE A 82 5.25 1.24 -11.40
CA ILE A 82 5.33 0.06 -10.55
C ILE A 82 5.11 0.44 -9.09
N PHE A 83 4.29 -0.35 -8.42
CA PHE A 83 4.15 -0.36 -6.97
C PHE A 83 4.74 -1.66 -6.41
N GLY A 84 5.71 -1.53 -5.53
CA GLY A 84 6.22 -2.64 -4.72
C GLY A 84 5.56 -2.61 -3.34
N LEU A 85 4.72 -3.59 -3.06
CA LEU A 85 3.99 -3.70 -1.80
C LEU A 85 4.74 -4.61 -0.82
N PRO A 86 4.62 -4.38 0.50
CA PRO A 86 5.16 -5.30 1.50
C PRO A 86 4.62 -6.72 1.34
N GLY A 87 5.39 -7.74 1.74
CA GLY A 87 4.93 -9.13 1.72
C GLY A 87 3.91 -9.47 2.81
N ASN A 88 3.84 -8.66 3.88
CA ASN A 88 2.84 -8.87 4.93
C ASN A 88 1.44 -8.47 4.41
N PRO A 89 0.42 -9.36 4.50
CA PRO A 89 -0.90 -9.13 3.88
C PRO A 89 -1.60 -7.84 4.35
N ILE A 90 -1.57 -7.54 5.63
CA ILE A 90 -2.21 -6.33 6.18
C ILE A 90 -1.46 -5.07 5.72
N SER A 91 -0.13 -5.12 5.67
CA SER A 91 0.68 -4.02 5.17
C SER A 91 0.44 -3.80 3.67
N SER A 92 0.36 -4.88 2.91
CA SER A 92 0.07 -4.86 1.48
C SER A 92 -1.33 -4.29 1.20
N SER A 93 -2.33 -4.72 1.95
CA SER A 93 -3.71 -4.21 1.87
C SER A 93 -3.79 -2.71 2.17
N ALA A 94 -3.11 -2.24 3.22
CA ALA A 94 -3.04 -0.81 3.54
C ALA A 94 -2.36 -0.02 2.41
N CYS A 95 -1.23 -0.52 1.89
CA CYS A 95 -0.52 0.12 0.78
C CYS A 95 -1.37 0.16 -0.50
N PHE A 96 -2.07 -0.94 -0.80
CA PHE A 96 -3.00 -0.96 -1.94
C PHE A 96 -4.10 0.08 -1.76
N ARG A 97 -4.76 0.10 -0.60
CA ARG A 97 -5.89 1.00 -0.33
C ARG A 97 -5.51 2.47 -0.40
N PHE A 98 -4.33 2.85 0.10
CA PHE A 98 -3.96 4.26 0.27
C PHE A 98 -2.99 4.82 -0.77
N PHE A 99 -2.40 3.96 -1.61
CA PHE A 99 -1.49 4.40 -2.68
C PHE A 99 -1.90 3.91 -4.06
N VAL A 100 -2.15 2.60 -4.21
CA VAL A 100 -2.49 2.03 -5.52
C VAL A 100 -3.90 2.44 -5.94
N TYR A 101 -4.87 2.24 -5.07
CA TYR A 101 -6.28 2.53 -5.37
C TYR A 101 -6.54 4.02 -5.73
N PRO A 102 -6.04 5.01 -4.96
CA PRO A 102 -6.17 6.41 -5.36
C PRO A 102 -5.47 6.74 -6.68
N TYR A 103 -4.34 6.10 -6.97
CA TYR A 103 -3.66 6.24 -8.25
C TYR A 103 -4.52 5.72 -9.41
N ILE A 104 -5.17 4.57 -9.23
CA ILE A 104 -6.11 4.00 -10.19
C ILE A 104 -7.30 4.94 -10.42
N LEU A 105 -7.92 5.47 -9.36
CA LEU A 105 -9.03 6.42 -9.48
C LEU A 105 -8.62 7.67 -10.26
N ASN A 106 -7.41 8.17 -10.00
CA ASN A 106 -6.88 9.34 -10.71
C ASN A 106 -6.70 9.09 -12.22
N ILE A 107 -6.17 7.92 -12.62
CA ILE A 107 -6.05 7.54 -14.05
C ILE A 107 -7.41 7.46 -14.73
N LEU A 108 -8.42 6.99 -14.01
CA LEU A 108 -9.79 6.86 -14.52
C LEU A 108 -10.56 8.20 -14.54
N GLY A 109 -9.95 9.30 -14.08
CA GLY A 109 -10.64 10.58 -13.93
C GLY A 109 -11.71 10.58 -12.83
N VAL A 110 -11.73 9.58 -11.95
CA VAL A 110 -12.66 9.48 -10.83
C VAL A 110 -12.12 10.27 -9.63
N LYS A 111 -12.97 11.07 -9.00
CA LYS A 111 -12.60 11.82 -7.80
C LYS A 111 -12.19 10.86 -6.68
N ASN A 112 -11.08 11.20 -6.01
CA ASN A 112 -10.66 10.47 -4.83
C ASN A 112 -11.68 10.58 -3.70
N GLU A 113 -11.85 9.49 -2.95
CA GLU A 113 -12.68 9.47 -1.75
C GLU A 113 -12.14 10.47 -0.72
N LYS A 114 -13.06 11.18 -0.05
CA LYS A 114 -12.70 12.07 1.05
C LYS A 114 -12.85 11.33 2.38
N PRO A 115 -11.88 11.46 3.30
CA PRO A 115 -12.05 10.92 4.63
C PRO A 115 -13.17 11.66 5.36
N PHE A 116 -13.97 10.96 6.11
CA PHE A 116 -14.93 11.52 7.03
C PHE A 116 -14.39 11.51 8.47
N LYS A 117 -14.98 12.33 9.35
CA LYS A 117 -14.63 12.40 10.77
C LYS A 117 -15.62 11.56 11.58
N ALA A 118 -15.12 10.86 12.60
CA ALA A 118 -15.92 10.12 13.55
C ALA A 118 -15.40 10.37 14.97
N LYS A 119 -16.28 10.30 15.98
CA LYS A 119 -15.89 10.39 17.38
C LYS A 119 -15.16 9.13 17.80
N LEU A 120 -14.03 9.29 18.49
CA LEU A 120 -13.29 8.16 19.03
C LEU A 120 -14.02 7.61 20.26
N LYS A 121 -14.38 6.32 20.24
CA LYS A 121 -15.13 5.68 21.33
C LYS A 121 -14.26 5.38 22.54
N ASN A 122 -13.00 5.04 22.31
CA ASN A 122 -12.03 4.69 23.35
C ASN A 122 -10.72 5.43 23.17
N ASN A 123 -10.03 5.74 24.26
CA ASN A 123 -8.73 6.40 24.21
C ASN A 123 -7.73 5.54 23.43
N TYR A 124 -6.96 6.20 22.57
CA TYR A 124 -5.91 5.57 21.79
C TYR A 124 -4.63 6.40 21.83
N LEU A 125 -3.58 5.83 22.41
CA LEU A 125 -2.26 6.44 22.44
C LEU A 125 -1.57 6.22 21.11
N LYS A 126 -1.35 7.29 20.35
CA LYS A 126 -0.63 7.22 19.08
C LYS A 126 0.84 7.63 19.24
N ASN A 127 1.71 7.02 18.47
CA ASN A 127 3.06 7.54 18.29
C ASN A 127 3.01 8.79 17.41
N LYS A 128 3.52 9.92 17.93
CA LYS A 128 3.47 11.23 17.26
C LYS A 128 4.32 11.32 15.99
N ASN A 129 5.35 10.49 15.87
CA ASN A 129 6.35 10.58 14.79
C ASN A 129 5.98 9.81 13.51
N ILE A 130 4.79 9.22 13.44
CA ILE A 130 4.40 8.40 12.30
C ILE A 130 2.89 8.48 12.05
N THR A 131 2.50 8.56 10.79
CA THR A 131 1.10 8.40 10.40
C THR A 131 0.68 6.94 10.53
N ARG A 132 -0.46 6.68 11.17
CA ARG A 132 -0.97 5.34 11.37
C ARG A 132 -2.29 5.13 10.67
N PHE A 133 -2.35 4.03 9.93
CA PHE A 133 -3.60 3.42 9.48
C PHE A 133 -3.95 2.31 10.47
N ILE A 134 -5.06 2.47 11.18
CA ILE A 134 -5.48 1.56 12.24
C ILE A 134 -6.71 0.77 11.82
N LYS A 135 -6.76 -0.47 12.25
CA LYS A 135 -7.93 -1.36 12.10
C LYS A 135 -8.98 -0.93 13.10
N ALA A 136 -10.15 -0.52 12.63
CA ALA A 136 -11.18 0.03 13.47
C ALA A 136 -12.57 -0.45 13.06
N ARG A 137 -13.52 -0.33 13.97
CA ARG A 137 -14.94 -0.56 13.73
C ARG A 137 -15.68 0.76 13.79
N LEU A 138 -16.35 1.10 12.72
CA LEU A 138 -17.24 2.24 12.63
C LEU A 138 -18.67 1.77 12.93
N THR A 139 -19.36 2.52 13.79
CA THR A 139 -20.77 2.33 14.12
C THR A 139 -21.48 3.69 14.10
N SER A 140 -22.79 3.67 13.93
CA SER A 140 -23.63 4.84 14.18
C SER A 140 -24.31 4.72 15.53
N THR A 141 -24.45 5.83 16.23
CA THR A 141 -25.23 5.95 17.44
C THR A 141 -26.72 6.16 17.11
N ASN A 142 -27.61 6.02 18.08
CA ASN A 142 -29.05 6.19 17.88
C ASN A 142 -29.42 7.63 17.40
N ASP A 143 -28.60 8.62 17.71
CA ASP A 143 -28.74 10.01 17.23
C ASP A 143 -28.01 10.29 15.91
N GLY A 144 -27.61 9.23 15.20
CA GLY A 144 -27.02 9.30 13.85
C GLY A 144 -25.55 9.73 13.81
N LYS A 145 -24.87 9.90 14.95
CA LYS A 145 -23.45 10.25 14.97
C LYS A 145 -22.56 9.05 14.69
N LEU A 146 -21.45 9.28 14.02
CA LEU A 146 -20.47 8.24 13.71
C LEU A 146 -19.48 8.10 14.87
N GLU A 147 -19.30 6.89 15.35
CA GLU A 147 -18.27 6.52 16.34
C GLU A 147 -17.31 5.47 15.77
N ILE A 148 -16.04 5.64 16.11
CA ILE A 148 -14.97 4.72 15.70
C ILE A 148 -14.32 4.09 16.94
N GLU A 149 -14.30 2.77 16.97
CA GLU A 149 -13.61 1.96 17.98
C GLU A 149 -12.31 1.43 17.42
N VAL A 150 -11.20 1.74 18.06
CA VAL A 150 -9.89 1.16 17.72
C VAL A 150 -9.84 -0.28 18.22
N LEU A 151 -9.70 -1.24 17.32
CA LEU A 151 -9.65 -2.66 17.69
C LEU A 151 -8.31 -2.99 18.36
N ARG A 152 -8.31 -3.96 19.27
CA ARG A 152 -7.07 -4.53 19.84
C ARG A 152 -6.30 -5.29 18.77
N GLY A 153 -4.97 -5.42 18.95
CA GLY A 153 -4.14 -6.19 18.01
C GLY A 153 -3.85 -5.43 16.72
N GLN A 154 -3.29 -4.21 16.85
CA GLN A 154 -2.94 -3.34 15.73
C GLN A 154 -1.69 -3.78 14.96
N GLU A 155 -0.96 -4.80 15.43
CA GLU A 155 0.21 -5.33 14.76
C GLU A 155 -0.16 -5.93 13.40
N SER A 156 0.74 -5.79 12.42
CA SER A 156 0.48 -6.22 11.04
C SER A 156 0.35 -7.73 10.85
N TYR A 157 0.73 -8.54 11.84
CA TYR A 157 0.53 -9.99 11.82
C TYR A 157 -0.78 -10.44 12.47
N ARG A 158 -1.53 -9.55 13.11
CA ARG A 158 -2.82 -9.86 13.76
C ARG A 158 -3.97 -9.81 12.75
N ILE A 159 -4.24 -10.94 12.10
CA ILE A 159 -5.29 -11.06 11.07
C ILE A 159 -6.69 -10.89 11.66
N LYS A 160 -6.95 -11.42 12.87
CA LYS A 160 -8.28 -11.34 13.51
C LYS A 160 -8.82 -9.91 13.52
N SER A 161 -8.07 -8.95 14.04
CA SER A 161 -8.50 -7.55 14.09
C SER A 161 -8.67 -6.90 12.71
N PHE A 162 -8.01 -7.42 11.68
CA PHE A 162 -8.22 -6.97 10.30
C PHE A 162 -9.56 -7.47 9.75
N VAL A 163 -9.90 -8.74 9.98
CA VAL A 163 -11.18 -9.32 9.57
C VAL A 163 -12.36 -8.69 10.31
N GLU A 164 -12.18 -8.37 11.58
CA GLU A 164 -13.22 -7.72 12.42
C GLU A 164 -13.40 -6.23 12.13
N SER A 165 -12.47 -5.60 11.42
CA SER A 165 -12.56 -4.18 11.06
C SER A 165 -13.45 -3.96 9.84
N ASN A 166 -14.17 -2.84 9.83
CA ASN A 166 -14.93 -2.39 8.65
C ASN A 166 -14.43 -1.04 8.10
N VAL A 167 -13.47 -0.41 8.79
CA VAL A 167 -12.83 0.84 8.34
C VAL A 167 -11.34 0.87 8.70
N TRP A 168 -10.61 1.69 7.95
CA TRP A 168 -9.29 2.15 8.33
C TRP A 168 -9.40 3.52 9.00
N GLY A 169 -8.98 3.61 10.27
CA GLY A 169 -8.82 4.90 10.95
C GLY A 169 -7.49 5.55 10.58
N LEU A 170 -7.49 6.83 10.23
CA LEU A 170 -6.28 7.60 9.91
C LEU A 170 -5.89 8.50 11.07
N PHE A 171 -4.72 8.25 11.65
CA PHE A 171 -4.10 9.10 12.67
C PHE A 171 -2.83 9.71 12.06
N LYS A 172 -2.89 10.99 11.71
CA LYS A 172 -1.78 11.71 11.10
C LYS A 172 -0.62 11.90 12.07
N GLN A 173 0.58 12.04 11.53
CA GLN A 173 1.74 12.55 12.27
C GLN A 173 1.41 13.95 12.83
N GLY A 174 1.86 14.26 14.02
CA GLY A 174 1.60 15.57 14.67
C GLY A 174 1.66 15.46 16.16
#